data_c82d9ab4361eaa4a6e6d4f8a185db347
#
_entry.id   c82d9ab4361eaa4a6e6d4f8a185db347
#
_cell.length_a   1.000
_cell.length_b   1.000
_cell.length_c   1.000
_cell.angle_alpha   90.00
_cell.angle_beta   90.00
_cell.angle_gamma   90.00
#
_symmetry.space_group_name_H-M   'P 1'
#
loop_
_entity.id
_entity.type
_entity.pdbx_description
1 polymer ?
#
loop_
_entity_poly.entity_id
_entity_poly.type
_entity_poly.pdbx_seq_one_letter_code
_entity_poly.pdbx_strand_id
1 'polypeptide(L)'
;MSSQADHGGHRERMRKRFKESGNFKGFSEHEILEMLLFYIVPRKNTNDIAHELIKKFGSLNSVLNASVEELSSVKDMGESSANSLLFFRELINYCSTVTDSRIDIRNISA
;
A
#
# COMPACT_ATOMS: atom_id res chain seq x y z
N MET A 1 6.02 10.00 23.60
CA MET A 1 6.96 9.36 22.70
C MET A 1 7.06 10.09 21.40
N SER A 2 8.28 10.35 21.02
CA SER A 2 8.52 11.04 19.77
C SER A 2 8.01 10.27 18.57
N SER A 3 7.94 8.94 18.67
CA SER A 3 7.52 8.13 17.53
C SER A 3 6.10 8.41 17.08
N GLN A 4 5.21 8.75 18.02
CA GLN A 4 3.84 9.07 17.63
C GLN A 4 3.75 10.39 16.87
N ALA A 5 4.47 11.39 17.34
CA ALA A 5 4.51 12.66 16.63
C ALA A 5 5.16 12.47 15.26
N ASP A 6 6.20 11.63 15.19
CA ASP A 6 6.86 11.35 13.93
C ASP A 6 5.93 10.65 12.97
N HIS A 7 5.08 9.73 13.46
CA HIS A 7 4.15 9.03 12.60
C HIS A 7 3.18 9.98 11.93
N GLY A 8 2.62 10.94 12.69
CA GLY A 8 1.71 11.92 12.11
C GLY A 8 2.40 12.77 11.08
N GLY A 9 3.56 13.29 11.40
CA GLY A 9 4.30 14.12 10.47
C GLY A 9 4.79 13.31 9.28
N HIS A 10 5.16 12.05 9.52
CA HIS A 10 5.64 11.18 8.45
C HIS A 10 4.55 10.93 7.40
N ARG A 11 3.33 10.63 7.85
CA ARG A 11 2.24 10.38 6.90
C ARG A 11 1.93 11.62 6.07
N GLU A 12 1.90 12.78 6.72
CA GLU A 12 1.63 14.00 6.00
C GLU A 12 2.73 14.32 4.99
N ARG A 13 3.98 14.10 5.39
CA ARG A 13 5.09 14.35 4.47
C ARG A 13 5.05 13.42 3.27
N MET A 14 4.70 12.16 3.49
CA MET A 14 4.61 11.20 2.38
C MET A 14 3.45 11.53 1.46
N ARG A 15 2.31 11.90 2.03
CA ARG A 15 1.16 12.30 1.21
C ARG A 15 1.46 13.54 0.40
N LYS A 16 2.12 14.51 1.01
CA LYS A 16 2.51 15.73 0.30
C LYS A 16 3.46 15.41 -0.84
N ARG A 17 4.43 14.55 -0.58
CA ARG A 17 5.39 14.16 -1.60
C ARG A 17 4.69 13.48 -2.79
N PHE A 18 3.73 12.60 -2.51
CA PHE A 18 2.97 11.97 -3.57
C PHE A 18 2.09 12.98 -4.31
N LYS A 19 1.46 13.89 -3.56
CA LYS A 19 0.60 14.90 -4.17
C LYS A 19 1.40 15.77 -5.14
N GLU A 20 2.62 16.11 -4.76
CA GLU A 20 3.45 16.96 -5.59
C GLU A 20 3.94 16.24 -6.84
N SER A 21 4.25 14.96 -6.73
CA SER A 21 4.75 14.20 -7.88
C SER A 21 3.64 13.63 -8.75
N GLY A 22 2.50 13.33 -8.14
CA GLY A 22 1.37 12.75 -8.85
C GLY A 22 1.57 11.31 -9.32
N ASN A 23 2.64 10.66 -8.88
CA ASN A 23 2.92 9.29 -9.24
C ASN A 23 3.90 8.70 -8.23
N PHE A 24 4.30 7.45 -8.45
CA PHE A 24 5.21 6.76 -7.52
C PHE A 24 6.67 6.86 -7.90
N LYS A 25 7.01 7.72 -8.85
CA LYS A 25 8.38 7.89 -9.23
C LYS A 25 9.20 8.37 -8.04
N GLY A 26 10.30 7.69 -7.78
CA GLY A 26 11.14 8.02 -6.64
C GLY A 26 10.71 7.40 -5.33
N PHE A 27 9.62 6.64 -5.32
CA PHE A 27 9.20 5.91 -4.12
C PHE A 27 9.73 4.48 -4.16
N SER A 28 10.20 3.98 -3.02
CA SER A 28 10.55 2.58 -2.91
C SER A 28 9.27 1.75 -2.74
N GLU A 29 9.38 0.44 -2.94
CA GLU A 29 8.21 -0.42 -2.81
C GLU A 29 7.65 -0.41 -1.40
N HIS A 30 8.52 -0.39 -0.39
CA HIS A 30 7.99 -0.35 0.97
C HIS A 30 7.31 0.99 1.28
N GLU A 31 7.73 2.07 0.65
CA GLU A 31 7.07 3.34 0.81
C GLU A 31 5.69 3.34 0.16
N ILE A 32 5.59 2.75 -1.02
CA ILE A 32 4.30 2.62 -1.70
C ILE A 32 3.35 1.79 -0.86
N LEU A 33 3.82 0.66 -0.36
CA LEU A 33 3.01 -0.19 0.49
C LEU A 33 2.60 0.53 1.77
N GLU A 34 3.51 1.27 2.36
CA GLU A 34 3.21 2.03 3.57
C GLU A 34 2.08 3.01 3.33
N MET A 35 2.11 3.72 2.20
CA MET A 35 1.05 4.68 1.88
C MET A 35 -0.29 3.99 1.67
N LEU A 36 -0.28 2.81 1.04
CA LEU A 36 -1.50 2.04 0.93
C LEU A 36 -2.05 1.70 2.32
N LEU A 37 -1.16 1.31 3.22
CA LEU A 37 -1.55 0.96 4.58
C LEU A 37 -2.08 2.15 5.37
N PHE A 38 -1.75 3.38 4.98
CA PHE A 38 -2.34 4.56 5.63
C PHE A 38 -3.87 4.51 5.58
N TYR A 39 -4.41 3.94 4.52
CA TYR A 39 -5.87 3.88 4.33
C TYR A 39 -6.47 2.65 4.98
N ILE A 40 -5.65 1.67 5.36
CA ILE A 40 -6.13 0.39 5.87
C ILE A 40 -5.95 0.28 7.37
N VAL A 41 -4.81 0.74 7.90
CA VAL A 41 -4.51 0.65 9.33
C VAL A 41 -4.09 2.02 9.84
N PRO A 42 -5.06 2.92 10.00
CA PRO A 42 -4.75 4.33 10.25
C PRO A 42 -4.05 4.61 11.57
N ARG A 43 -4.16 3.74 12.56
CA ARG A 43 -3.59 3.98 13.88
C ARG A 43 -2.40 3.12 14.21
N LYS A 44 -1.86 2.40 13.23
CA LYS A 44 -0.72 1.53 13.45
C LYS A 44 0.53 2.14 12.87
N ASN A 45 1.68 1.59 13.27
CA ASN A 45 2.95 1.97 12.68
C ASN A 45 3.07 1.28 11.33
N THR A 46 2.55 1.93 10.30
CA THR A 46 2.51 1.35 8.97
C THR A 46 3.90 1.17 8.36
N ASN A 47 4.87 1.96 8.82
CA ASN A 47 6.24 1.78 8.35
C ASN A 47 6.77 0.40 8.74
N ASP A 48 6.59 0.02 10.01
CA ASP A 48 7.05 -1.28 10.47
C ASP A 48 6.30 -2.41 9.77
N ILE A 49 4.99 -2.25 9.62
CA ILE A 49 4.18 -3.27 8.97
C ILE A 49 4.64 -3.46 7.53
N ALA A 50 4.85 -2.35 6.81
CA ALA A 50 5.29 -2.42 5.42
C ALA A 50 6.65 -3.12 5.29
N HIS A 51 7.58 -2.79 6.19
CA HIS A 51 8.89 -3.44 6.17
C HIS A 51 8.78 -4.95 6.42
N GLU A 52 7.94 -5.34 7.38
CA GLU A 52 7.76 -6.76 7.68
C GLU A 52 7.13 -7.51 6.51
N LEU A 53 6.16 -6.90 5.86
CA LEU A 53 5.52 -7.51 4.71
C LEU A 53 6.49 -7.69 3.55
N ILE A 54 7.25 -6.65 3.22
CA ILE A 54 8.24 -6.74 2.15
C ILE A 54 9.32 -7.76 2.50
N LYS A 55 9.74 -7.77 3.76
CA LYS A 55 10.76 -8.73 4.20
C LYS A 55 10.27 -10.16 4.05
N LYS A 56 9.02 -10.41 4.42
CA LYS A 56 8.47 -11.76 4.38
C LYS A 56 8.19 -12.24 2.96
N PHE A 57 7.63 -11.38 2.13
CA PHE A 57 7.16 -11.79 0.80
C PHE A 57 8.09 -11.40 -0.33
N GLY A 58 9.01 -10.48 -0.10
CA GLY A 58 10.06 -10.16 -1.05
C GLY A 58 9.83 -8.94 -1.91
N SER A 59 8.59 -8.62 -2.26
CA SER A 59 8.31 -7.48 -3.11
C SER A 59 6.87 -7.04 -2.89
N LEU A 60 6.57 -5.83 -3.35
CA LEU A 60 5.21 -5.32 -3.29
C LEU A 60 4.25 -6.23 -4.05
N ASN A 61 4.67 -6.68 -5.23
CA ASN A 61 3.82 -7.56 -6.03
C ASN A 61 3.53 -8.85 -5.28
N SER A 62 4.52 -9.42 -4.60
CA SER A 62 4.34 -10.64 -3.84
C SER A 62 3.44 -10.43 -2.63
N VAL A 63 3.54 -9.27 -1.99
CA VAL A 63 2.64 -8.94 -0.88
C VAL A 63 1.20 -8.92 -1.37
N LEU A 64 0.96 -8.25 -2.48
CA LEU A 64 -0.41 -8.15 -2.99
C LEU A 64 -0.95 -9.48 -3.47
N ASN A 65 -0.08 -10.41 -3.85
CA ASN A 65 -0.51 -11.73 -4.30
C ASN A 65 -0.55 -12.79 -3.21
N ALA A 66 -0.19 -12.43 -1.98
CA ALA A 66 -0.22 -13.37 -0.87
C ALA A 66 -1.67 -13.64 -0.45
N SER A 67 -1.88 -14.80 0.18
CA SER A 67 -3.21 -15.15 0.65
C SER A 67 -3.57 -14.35 1.90
N VAL A 68 -4.88 -14.29 2.19
CA VAL A 68 -5.33 -13.61 3.40
C VAL A 68 -4.70 -14.27 4.63
N GLU A 69 -4.60 -15.59 4.63
CA GLU A 69 -3.99 -16.31 5.76
C GLU A 69 -2.53 -15.93 5.93
N GLU A 70 -1.79 -15.86 4.84
CA GLU A 70 -0.38 -15.49 4.92
C GLU A 70 -0.21 -14.06 5.40
N LEU A 71 -1.03 -13.15 4.88
CA LEU A 71 -0.95 -11.74 5.29
C LEU A 71 -1.32 -11.57 6.75
N SER A 72 -2.35 -12.29 7.20
CA SER A 72 -2.82 -12.17 8.58
C SER A 72 -1.81 -12.70 9.59
N SER A 73 -0.85 -13.51 9.16
CA SER A 73 0.17 -14.02 10.06
C SER A 73 1.21 -12.95 10.42
N VAL A 74 1.23 -11.85 9.71
CA VAL A 74 2.17 -10.77 10.00
C VAL A 74 1.65 -9.94 11.16
N LYS A 75 2.53 -9.58 12.08
CA LYS A 75 2.16 -8.82 13.26
C LYS A 75 1.43 -7.54 12.84
N ASP A 76 0.35 -7.24 13.53
CA ASP A 76 -0.47 -6.06 13.34
C ASP A 76 -1.27 -6.05 12.04
N MET A 77 -1.22 -7.15 11.29
CA MET A 77 -2.08 -7.36 10.12
C MET A 77 -3.20 -8.30 10.53
N GLY A 78 -4.36 -7.76 10.83
CA GLY A 78 -5.51 -8.60 11.11
C GLY A 78 -6.16 -9.09 9.82
N GLU A 79 -7.19 -9.91 9.98
CA GLU A 79 -7.92 -10.45 8.84
C GLU A 79 -8.56 -9.33 8.01
N SER A 80 -9.08 -8.32 8.69
CA SER A 80 -9.71 -7.20 8.00
C SER A 80 -8.71 -6.46 7.11
N SER A 81 -7.52 -6.19 7.65
CA SER A 81 -6.49 -5.52 6.85
C SER A 81 -6.03 -6.38 5.68
N ALA A 82 -5.90 -7.68 5.92
CA ALA A 82 -5.50 -8.60 4.86
C ALA A 82 -6.55 -8.64 3.75
N ASN A 83 -7.82 -8.64 4.12
CA ASN A 83 -8.90 -8.60 3.13
C ASN A 83 -8.91 -7.29 2.36
N SER A 84 -8.52 -6.19 2.99
CA SER A 84 -8.42 -4.92 2.28
C SER A 84 -7.32 -4.98 1.21
N LEU A 85 -6.20 -5.61 1.52
CA LEU A 85 -5.15 -5.78 0.51
C LEU A 85 -5.63 -6.67 -0.63
N LEU A 86 -6.38 -7.73 -0.32
CA LEU A 86 -6.98 -8.58 -1.34
C LEU A 86 -7.89 -7.76 -2.24
N PHE A 87 -8.69 -6.88 -1.64
CA PHE A 87 -9.59 -6.04 -2.42
C PHE A 87 -8.80 -5.19 -3.43
N PHE A 88 -7.73 -4.56 -2.97
CA PHE A 88 -6.92 -3.73 -3.86
C PHE A 88 -6.29 -4.55 -4.97
N ARG A 89 -5.82 -5.76 -4.66
CA ARG A 89 -5.27 -6.64 -5.69
C ARG A 89 -6.32 -6.98 -6.73
N GLU A 90 -7.52 -7.33 -6.28
CA GLU A 90 -8.57 -7.69 -7.21
C GLU A 90 -9.02 -6.50 -8.05
N LEU A 91 -9.01 -5.32 -7.46
CA LEU A 91 -9.31 -4.10 -8.21
C LEU A 91 -8.28 -3.87 -9.31
N ILE A 92 -7.01 -4.02 -8.98
CA ILE A 92 -5.93 -3.86 -9.95
C ILE A 92 -6.08 -4.89 -11.06
N ASN A 93 -6.33 -6.15 -10.69
CA ASN A 93 -6.49 -7.21 -11.67
C ASN A 93 -7.69 -6.97 -12.57
N TYR A 94 -8.78 -6.53 -11.99
CA TYR A 94 -9.97 -6.24 -12.78
C TYR A 94 -9.68 -5.18 -13.83
N CYS A 95 -9.05 -4.09 -13.41
CA CYS A 95 -8.71 -3.00 -14.33
C CYS A 95 -7.73 -3.45 -15.41
N SER A 96 -6.83 -4.37 -15.06
CA SER A 96 -5.85 -4.87 -16.02
C SER A 96 -6.47 -5.75 -17.09
N THR A 97 -7.57 -6.46 -16.75
CA THR A 97 -8.23 -7.35 -17.70
C THR A 97 -9.25 -6.64 -18.56
N VAL A 98 -9.69 -5.44 -18.18
CA VAL A 98 -10.64 -4.67 -18.94
C VAL A 98 -9.86 -3.87 -19.98
N THR A 99 -10.23 -4.03 -21.25
CA THR A 99 -9.53 -3.37 -22.35
C THR A 99 -10.18 -2.06 -22.77
N ASP A 100 -11.22 -1.65 -22.09
CA ASP A 100 -11.91 -0.40 -22.37
C ASP A 100 -10.98 0.77 -22.07
N SER A 101 -10.77 1.63 -23.06
CA SER A 101 -9.83 2.74 -22.92
C SER A 101 -10.23 3.70 -21.80
N ARG A 102 -11.52 3.74 -21.43
CA ARG A 102 -11.95 4.62 -20.35
C ARG A 102 -11.38 4.22 -19.01
N ILE A 103 -10.94 2.97 -18.89
CA ILE A 103 -10.36 2.46 -17.65
C ILE A 103 -8.84 2.65 -17.64
N ASP A 104 -8.27 3.05 -18.75
CA ASP A 104 -6.83 3.20 -18.85
C ASP A 104 -6.38 4.42 -18.06
N ILE A 105 -5.79 4.16 -16.91
CA ILE A 105 -5.37 5.20 -16.00
C ILE A 105 -4.28 6.07 -16.62
N ARG A 106 -3.48 5.51 -17.50
CA ARG A 106 -2.44 6.27 -18.16
C ARG A 106 -3.03 7.36 -19.05
N ASN A 107 -4.15 7.07 -19.67
CA ASN A 107 -4.83 8.07 -20.48
C ASN A 107 -5.41 9.18 -19.62
N ILE A 108 -5.89 8.82 -18.45
CA ILE A 108 -6.44 9.80 -17.52
C ILE A 108 -5.35 10.75 -17.04
N SER A 109 -4.16 10.24 -16.80
CA SER A 109 -3.07 11.05 -16.28
C SER A 109 -2.37 11.83 -17.36
N ALA A 110 -2.57 11.47 -18.60
CA ALA A 110 -2.00 12.21 -19.70
C ALA A 110 -2.80 13.47 -19.97
#